data_7d4d0dcf61dbc617266737d0e3b10293
#
_entry.id   7d4d0dcf61dbc617266737d0e3b10293
#
_cell.length_a   1.000
_cell.length_b   1.000
_cell.length_c   1.000
_cell.angle_alpha   90.00
_cell.angle_beta   90.00
_cell.angle_gamma   90.00
#
_symmetry.space_group_name_H-M   'P 1'
#
loop_
_entity.id
_entity.type
_entity.pdbx_description
1 polymer ?
#
loop_
_entity_poly.entity_id
_entity_poly.type
_entity_poly.pdbx_seq_one_letter_code
_entity_poly.pdbx_strand_id
1 'polypeptide(L)'
;MDKVKIDITILAPVEKVWDYFNAPKHITKWNFAHESWFCPSSENDLKVGGKFNNRMEAKDGSFGFDFIGVYDEVILNERIKYHMEDGREVEVIFEKIDENTTKVTEIFDPEKQNSVEMQREGWYAILNNFHKYVENH
;
A
#
# COMPACT_ATOMS: atom_id res chain seq x y z
N MET A 1 -16.43 -13.73 -3.55
CA MET A 1 -15.92 -12.81 -4.59
C MET A 1 -14.41 -13.00 -4.73
N ASP A 2 -13.95 -13.08 -5.96
CA ASP A 2 -12.53 -13.32 -6.21
C ASP A 2 -11.67 -12.11 -5.78
N LYS A 3 -10.50 -12.42 -5.27
CA LYS A 3 -9.54 -11.37 -4.90
C LYS A 3 -8.98 -10.69 -6.16
N VAL A 4 -8.61 -9.44 -6.02
CA VAL A 4 -7.99 -8.64 -7.08
C VAL A 4 -6.48 -8.69 -6.89
N LYS A 5 -5.73 -8.90 -7.98
CA LYS A 5 -4.27 -8.96 -7.94
C LYS A 5 -3.68 -7.92 -8.88
N ILE A 6 -2.73 -7.14 -8.35
CA ILE A 6 -1.95 -6.19 -9.14
C ILE A 6 -0.48 -6.35 -8.79
N ASP A 7 0.42 -5.99 -9.70
CA ASP A 7 1.85 -6.04 -9.43
C ASP A 7 2.60 -4.97 -10.21
N ILE A 8 3.82 -4.69 -9.77
CA ILE A 8 4.72 -3.75 -10.43
C ILE A 8 6.16 -4.15 -10.13
N THR A 9 7.05 -3.92 -11.08
CA THR A 9 8.48 -4.16 -10.91
C THR A 9 9.19 -2.83 -10.66
N ILE A 10 10.00 -2.78 -9.60
CA ILE A 10 10.67 -1.56 -9.14
C ILE A 10 12.18 -1.76 -9.23
N LEU A 11 12.87 -0.80 -9.82
CA LEU A 11 14.33 -0.84 -9.97
C LEU A 11 14.99 -0.32 -8.69
N ALA A 12 14.90 -1.13 -7.62
CA ALA A 12 15.50 -0.83 -6.33
C ALA A 12 15.65 -2.13 -5.53
N PRO A 13 16.62 -2.18 -4.59
CA PRO A 13 16.80 -3.35 -3.70
C PRO A 13 15.58 -3.60 -2.83
N VAL A 14 15.31 -4.86 -2.50
CA VAL A 14 14.14 -5.24 -1.69
C VAL A 14 14.13 -4.56 -0.32
N GLU A 15 15.30 -4.34 0.28
CA GLU A 15 15.40 -3.68 1.59
C GLU A 15 14.90 -2.23 1.52
N LYS A 16 15.23 -1.54 0.46
CA LYS A 16 14.77 -0.17 0.22
C LYS A 16 13.27 -0.13 -0.05
N VAL A 17 12.79 -1.05 -0.90
CA VAL A 17 11.37 -1.13 -1.24
C VAL A 17 10.55 -1.41 0.00
N TRP A 18 10.97 -2.35 0.83
CA TRP A 18 10.32 -2.67 2.10
C TRP A 18 10.26 -1.46 3.04
N ASP A 19 11.40 -0.79 3.23
CA ASP A 19 11.48 0.36 4.13
C ASP A 19 10.57 1.50 3.66
N TYR A 20 10.62 1.83 2.38
CA TYR A 20 9.83 2.93 1.83
C TYR A 20 8.33 2.62 1.82
N PHE A 21 7.97 1.35 1.74
CA PHE A 21 6.57 0.94 1.81
C PHE A 21 6.00 1.07 3.22
N ASN A 22 6.81 0.87 4.24
CA ASN A 22 6.35 0.73 5.63
C ASN A 22 6.67 1.90 6.55
N ALA A 23 7.68 2.71 6.27
CA ALA A 23 8.06 3.82 7.14
C ALA A 23 7.08 5.00 6.97
N PRO A 24 6.45 5.49 8.05
CA PRO A 24 5.49 6.59 7.96
C PRO A 24 6.01 7.82 7.22
N LYS A 25 7.27 8.19 7.42
CA LYS A 25 7.86 9.36 6.73
C LYS A 25 7.87 9.21 5.21
N HIS A 26 7.90 7.99 4.71
CA HIS A 26 7.82 7.72 3.27
C HIS A 26 6.38 7.55 2.81
N ILE A 27 5.55 6.85 3.60
CA ILE A 27 4.15 6.60 3.26
C ILE A 27 3.41 7.90 2.93
N THR A 28 3.64 8.94 3.70
CA THR A 28 2.99 10.25 3.48
C THR A 28 3.38 10.88 2.14
N LYS A 29 4.42 10.40 1.48
CA LYS A 29 4.92 10.95 0.23
C LYS A 29 4.35 10.28 -1.02
N TRP A 30 3.83 9.06 -0.91
CA TRP A 30 3.36 8.32 -2.08
C TRP A 30 1.94 7.77 -1.96
N ASN A 31 1.35 7.74 -0.76
CA ASN A 31 0.10 7.03 -0.53
C ASN A 31 -1.13 7.83 -0.95
N PHE A 32 -1.29 8.01 -2.26
CA PHE A 32 -2.49 8.62 -2.85
C PHE A 32 -2.61 8.16 -4.31
N ALA A 33 -3.86 8.08 -4.80
CA ALA A 33 -4.15 7.60 -6.14
C ALA A 33 -4.13 8.74 -7.17
N HIS A 34 -4.40 9.98 -6.73
CA HIS A 34 -4.51 11.13 -7.60
C HIS A 34 -3.95 12.37 -6.90
N GLU A 35 -3.45 13.32 -7.68
CA GLU A 35 -2.84 14.55 -7.14
C GLU A 35 -3.80 15.45 -6.36
N SER A 36 -5.11 15.23 -6.49
CA SER A 36 -6.13 15.94 -5.70
C SER A 36 -6.24 15.42 -4.25
N TRP A 37 -5.54 14.33 -3.94
CA TRP A 37 -5.52 13.71 -2.62
C TRP A 37 -4.11 13.74 -2.04
N PHE A 38 -4.03 13.59 -0.70
CA PHE A 38 -2.73 13.48 -0.02
C PHE A 38 -2.89 12.68 1.27
N CYS A 39 -1.76 12.25 1.81
CA CYS A 39 -1.70 11.49 3.07
C CYS A 39 -0.98 12.36 4.10
N PRO A 40 -1.72 13.16 4.90
CA PRO A 40 -1.08 14.09 5.84
C PRO A 40 -0.40 13.43 7.02
N SER A 41 -0.80 12.21 7.40
CA SER A 41 -0.18 11.51 8.51
C SER A 41 -0.24 10.00 8.31
N SER A 42 0.71 9.32 8.93
CA SER A 42 0.79 7.86 8.91
C SER A 42 1.36 7.38 10.25
N GLU A 43 0.75 6.34 10.80
CA GLU A 43 1.24 5.64 11.98
C GLU A 43 1.31 4.17 11.63
N ASN A 44 2.39 3.50 12.02
CA ASN A 44 2.59 2.11 11.64
C ASN A 44 3.31 1.33 12.74
N ASP A 45 2.61 0.37 13.33
CA ASP A 45 3.18 -0.58 14.29
C ASP A 45 3.35 -1.91 13.55
N LEU A 46 4.48 -2.06 12.87
CA LEU A 46 4.74 -3.13 11.92
C LEU A 46 5.11 -4.43 12.62
N LYS A 47 4.10 -5.10 13.16
CA LYS A 47 4.22 -6.41 13.80
C LYS A 47 2.86 -7.10 13.80
N VAL A 48 2.84 -8.43 13.94
CA VAL A 48 1.58 -9.18 14.04
C VAL A 48 0.77 -8.62 15.21
N GLY A 49 -0.50 -8.30 14.95
CA GLY A 49 -1.39 -7.67 15.92
C GLY A 49 -1.25 -6.16 16.03
N GLY A 50 -0.21 -5.58 15.42
CA GLY A 50 -0.04 -4.14 15.38
C GLY A 50 -0.98 -3.49 14.38
N LYS A 51 -1.21 -2.19 14.53
CA LYS A 51 -2.12 -1.41 13.67
C LYS A 51 -1.36 -0.38 12.86
N PHE A 52 -1.90 -0.07 11.68
CA PHE A 52 -1.50 1.13 10.98
C PHE A 52 -2.70 2.03 10.76
N ASN A 53 -2.45 3.33 10.65
CA ASN A 53 -3.46 4.31 10.30
C ASN A 53 -2.84 5.31 9.33
N ASN A 54 -3.33 5.33 8.10
CA ASN A 54 -2.93 6.29 7.09
C ASN A 54 -4.11 7.23 6.87
N ARG A 55 -3.95 8.50 7.28
CA ARG A 55 -4.98 9.50 7.06
C ARG A 55 -4.98 9.91 5.60
N MET A 56 -6.14 9.84 4.95
CA MET A 56 -6.31 10.24 3.55
C MET A 56 -7.23 11.44 3.49
N GLU A 57 -6.82 12.49 2.76
CA GLU A 57 -7.62 13.70 2.63
C GLU A 57 -7.59 14.26 1.23
N ALA A 58 -8.74 14.78 0.78
CA ALA A 58 -8.80 15.57 -0.43
C ALA A 58 -8.19 16.94 -0.15
N LYS A 59 -7.36 17.43 -1.08
CA LYS A 59 -6.67 18.72 -0.90
C LYS A 59 -7.60 19.90 -0.76
N ASP A 60 -8.80 19.81 -1.33
CA ASP A 60 -9.82 20.88 -1.23
C ASP A 60 -10.61 20.83 0.08
N GLY A 61 -10.33 19.88 0.96
CA GLY A 61 -10.99 19.72 2.24
C GLY A 61 -12.39 19.09 2.18
N SER A 62 -12.83 18.63 1.01
CA SER A 62 -14.19 18.12 0.82
C SER A 62 -14.43 16.76 1.46
N PHE A 63 -13.37 15.96 1.65
CA PHE A 63 -13.51 14.61 2.17
C PHE A 63 -12.21 14.13 2.80
N GLY A 64 -12.33 13.23 3.78
CA GLY A 64 -11.18 12.58 4.39
C GLY A 64 -11.61 11.33 5.14
N PHE A 65 -10.69 10.40 5.32
CA PHE A 65 -10.95 9.17 6.07
C PHE A 65 -9.65 8.59 6.60
N ASP A 66 -9.78 7.73 7.60
CA ASP A 66 -8.67 6.96 8.14
C ASP A 66 -8.66 5.58 7.50
N PHE A 67 -7.53 5.23 6.87
CA PHE A 67 -7.33 3.88 6.34
C PHE A 67 -6.58 3.08 7.40
N ILE A 68 -7.29 2.18 8.06
CA ILE A 68 -6.80 1.44 9.23
C ILE A 68 -6.75 -0.05 8.92
N GLY A 69 -5.66 -0.69 9.32
CA GLY A 69 -5.54 -2.13 9.23
C GLY A 69 -4.82 -2.72 10.44
N VAL A 70 -5.00 -4.02 10.62
CA VAL A 70 -4.32 -4.80 11.67
C VAL A 70 -3.53 -5.90 10.98
N TYR A 71 -2.25 -6.01 11.32
CA TYR A 71 -1.38 -7.00 10.68
C TYR A 71 -1.66 -8.41 11.20
N ASP A 72 -1.81 -9.33 10.24
CA ASP A 72 -1.97 -10.76 10.51
C ASP A 72 -0.65 -11.51 10.29
N GLU A 73 0.22 -10.98 9.41
CA GLU A 73 1.52 -11.58 9.12
C GLU A 73 2.49 -10.48 8.69
N VAL A 74 3.71 -10.54 9.21
CA VAL A 74 4.80 -9.63 8.82
C VAL A 74 6.08 -10.45 8.71
N ILE A 75 6.61 -10.60 7.48
CA ILE A 75 7.87 -11.30 7.22
C ILE A 75 8.79 -10.32 6.52
N LEU A 76 9.85 -9.92 7.20
CA LEU A 76 10.79 -8.90 6.74
C LEU A 76 11.26 -9.14 5.30
N ASN A 77 11.11 -8.12 4.46
CA ASN A 77 11.50 -8.12 3.05
C ASN A 77 10.78 -9.16 2.18
N GLU A 78 9.70 -9.78 2.68
CA GLU A 78 8.99 -10.82 1.95
C GLU A 78 7.49 -10.61 1.84
N ARG A 79 6.79 -10.39 2.98
CA ARG A 79 5.33 -10.39 2.94
C ARG A 79 4.69 -9.69 4.12
N ILE A 80 3.57 -9.02 3.83
CA ILE A 80 2.68 -8.43 4.81
C ILE A 80 1.28 -8.92 4.50
N LYS A 81 0.53 -9.33 5.54
CA LYS A 81 -0.91 -9.54 5.44
C LYS A 81 -1.59 -8.70 6.49
N TYR A 82 -2.69 -8.05 6.13
CA TYR A 82 -3.49 -7.32 7.09
C TYR A 82 -4.97 -7.43 6.72
N HIS A 83 -5.82 -7.11 7.69
CA HIS A 83 -7.25 -6.99 7.45
C HIS A 83 -7.74 -5.61 7.89
N MET A 84 -8.82 -5.15 7.24
CA MET A 84 -9.47 -3.89 7.55
C MET A 84 -10.60 -4.14 8.54
N GLU A 85 -11.20 -3.06 9.08
CA GLU A 85 -12.26 -3.16 10.09
C GLU A 85 -13.46 -3.97 9.62
N ASP A 86 -13.78 -3.96 8.33
CA ASP A 86 -14.88 -4.73 7.75
C ASP A 86 -14.51 -6.18 7.41
N GLY A 87 -13.29 -6.60 7.74
CA GLY A 87 -12.82 -7.96 7.52
C GLY A 87 -12.18 -8.22 6.17
N ARG A 88 -12.13 -7.23 5.26
CA ARG A 88 -11.44 -7.41 3.98
C ARG A 88 -9.95 -7.59 4.22
N GLU A 89 -9.37 -8.53 3.49
CA GLU A 89 -7.96 -8.89 3.64
C GLU A 89 -7.11 -8.36 2.49
N VAL A 90 -5.86 -8.03 2.81
CA VAL A 90 -4.87 -7.58 1.83
C VAL A 90 -3.56 -8.30 2.09
N GLU A 91 -2.93 -8.74 1.01
CA GLU A 91 -1.60 -9.35 1.06
C GLU A 91 -0.67 -8.55 0.16
N VAL A 92 0.52 -8.22 0.66
CA VAL A 92 1.55 -7.54 -0.12
C VAL A 92 2.78 -8.42 -0.13
N ILE A 93 3.24 -8.80 -1.32
CA ILE A 93 4.38 -9.70 -1.51
C ILE A 93 5.54 -8.93 -2.12
N PHE A 94 6.71 -9.02 -1.50
CA PHE A 94 7.95 -8.41 -1.97
C PHE A 94 8.86 -9.52 -2.47
N GLU A 95 9.17 -9.49 -3.75
CA GLU A 95 9.95 -10.54 -4.41
C GLU A 95 11.26 -9.96 -4.95
N LYS A 96 12.37 -10.39 -4.35
CA LYS A 96 13.69 -10.00 -4.83
C LYS A 96 13.95 -10.69 -6.17
N ILE A 97 13.99 -9.94 -7.25
CA ILE A 97 14.32 -10.46 -8.58
C ILE A 97 15.83 -10.53 -8.76
N ASP A 98 16.53 -9.46 -8.37
CA ASP A 98 17.99 -9.41 -8.28
C ASP A 98 18.36 -8.34 -7.24
N GLU A 99 19.64 -8.04 -7.10
CA GLU A 99 20.12 -7.10 -6.08
C GLU A 99 19.54 -5.70 -6.19
N ASN A 100 19.09 -5.31 -7.38
CA ASN A 100 18.59 -3.96 -7.65
C ASN A 100 17.18 -3.94 -8.24
N THR A 101 16.46 -5.05 -8.16
CA THR A 101 15.12 -5.16 -8.76
C THR A 101 14.20 -5.94 -7.83
N THR A 102 13.02 -5.38 -7.57
CA THR A 102 12.01 -5.99 -6.69
C THR A 102 10.66 -5.97 -7.38
N LYS A 103 9.94 -7.09 -7.31
CA LYS A 103 8.54 -7.14 -7.75
C LYS A 103 7.64 -7.03 -6.53
N VAL A 104 6.71 -6.10 -6.56
CA VAL A 104 5.70 -5.94 -5.50
C VAL A 104 4.35 -6.38 -6.05
N THR A 105 3.70 -7.30 -5.35
CA THR A 105 2.38 -7.81 -5.70
C THR A 105 1.42 -7.50 -4.57
N GLU A 106 0.25 -6.93 -4.90
CA GLU A 106 -0.82 -6.71 -3.93
C GLU A 106 -2.03 -7.54 -4.32
N ILE A 107 -2.60 -8.26 -3.35
CA ILE A 107 -3.77 -9.10 -3.53
C ILE A 107 -4.78 -8.63 -2.49
N PHE A 108 -5.95 -8.17 -2.93
CA PHE A 108 -6.92 -7.59 -1.99
C PHE A 108 -8.35 -8.05 -2.28
N ASP A 109 -9.17 -8.05 -1.22
CA ASP A 109 -10.61 -8.28 -1.33
C ASP A 109 -11.28 -6.99 -1.80
N PRO A 110 -12.03 -7.01 -2.92
CA PRO A 110 -12.73 -5.81 -3.37
C PRO A 110 -13.91 -5.50 -2.44
N GLU A 111 -14.22 -4.21 -2.31
CA GLU A 111 -15.45 -3.80 -1.63
C GLU A 111 -16.61 -3.91 -2.64
N LYS A 112 -17.86 -3.75 -2.16
CA LYS A 112 -19.04 -4.06 -2.96
C LYS A 112 -19.71 -2.86 -3.65
N GLN A 113 -19.29 -1.64 -3.32
CA GLN A 113 -19.94 -0.43 -3.81
C GLN A 113 -19.48 0.01 -5.21
N ASN A 114 -18.19 -0.17 -5.49
CA ASN A 114 -17.58 0.24 -6.74
C ASN A 114 -17.24 -0.98 -7.60
N SER A 115 -17.11 -0.78 -8.90
CA SER A 115 -16.71 -1.87 -9.79
C SER A 115 -15.32 -2.38 -9.43
N VAL A 116 -15.08 -3.65 -9.68
CA VAL A 116 -13.76 -4.26 -9.46
C VAL A 116 -12.71 -3.53 -10.30
N GLU A 117 -13.06 -3.15 -11.51
CA GLU A 117 -12.14 -2.46 -12.41
C GLU A 117 -11.72 -1.10 -11.86
N MET A 118 -12.68 -0.33 -11.33
CA MET A 118 -12.39 0.97 -10.70
C MET A 118 -11.46 0.81 -9.50
N GLN A 119 -11.70 -0.21 -8.69
CA GLN A 119 -10.86 -0.49 -7.53
C GLN A 119 -9.45 -0.92 -7.95
N ARG A 120 -9.34 -1.76 -8.97
CA ARG A 120 -8.04 -2.18 -9.51
C ARG A 120 -7.24 -0.97 -9.98
N GLU A 121 -7.86 -0.06 -10.71
CA GLU A 121 -7.22 1.16 -11.20
C GLU A 121 -6.75 2.07 -10.08
N GLY A 122 -7.58 2.24 -9.04
CA GLY A 122 -7.24 3.07 -7.88
C GLY A 122 -6.07 2.49 -7.09
N TRP A 123 -6.10 1.21 -6.80
CA TRP A 123 -5.01 0.56 -6.09
C TRP A 123 -3.72 0.57 -6.91
N TYR A 124 -3.83 0.34 -8.22
CA TYR A 124 -2.65 0.37 -9.09
C TYR A 124 -2.06 1.79 -9.19
N ALA A 125 -2.89 2.82 -9.20
CA ALA A 125 -2.41 4.20 -9.23
C ALA A 125 -1.56 4.51 -7.99
N ILE A 126 -1.96 4.02 -6.82
CA ILE A 126 -1.18 4.18 -5.59
C ILE A 126 0.14 3.40 -5.69
N LEU A 127 0.08 2.17 -6.17
CA LEU A 127 1.27 1.32 -6.32
C LEU A 127 2.26 1.92 -7.33
N ASN A 128 1.75 2.48 -8.43
CA ASN A 128 2.57 3.16 -9.41
C ASN A 128 3.22 4.44 -8.85
N ASN A 129 2.49 5.15 -7.99
CA ASN A 129 3.02 6.32 -7.29
C ASN A 129 4.17 5.92 -6.37
N PHE A 130 3.99 4.82 -5.66
CA PHE A 130 5.04 4.24 -4.83
C PHE A 130 6.27 3.88 -5.66
N HIS A 131 6.06 3.22 -6.79
CA HIS A 131 7.13 2.85 -7.73
C HIS A 131 7.97 4.07 -8.13
N LYS A 132 7.30 5.13 -8.54
CA LYS A 132 7.99 6.37 -8.95
C LYS A 132 8.76 6.98 -7.78
N TYR A 133 8.15 6.98 -6.60
CA TYR A 133 8.78 7.55 -5.41
C TYR A 133 10.06 6.80 -5.05
N VAL A 134 10.02 5.47 -5.03
CA VAL A 134 11.17 4.65 -4.68
C VAL A 134 12.31 4.86 -5.67
N GLU A 135 12.01 4.91 -6.96
CA GLU A 135 13.05 5.05 -7.98
C GLU A 135 13.66 6.45 -8.05
N ASN A 136 12.99 7.45 -7.47
CA ASN A 136 13.45 8.85 -7.49
C ASN A 136 13.99 9.34 -6.15
N HIS A 137 14.01 8.54 -5.16
CA HIS A 137 14.49 8.90 -3.82
C HIS A 137 15.41 7.82 -3.26
#